data_67d82bb3559ded4493e3f5467d5edd51
#
_entry.id   67d82bb3559ded4493e3f5467d5edd51
#
_cell.length_a   1.000
_cell.length_b   1.000
_cell.length_c   1.000
_cell.angle_alpha   90.00
_cell.angle_beta   90.00
_cell.angle_gamma   90.00
#
_symmetry.space_group_name_H-M   'P 1'
#
loop_
_entity.id
_entity.type
_entity.pdbx_description
1 polymer ?
#
loop_
_entity_poly.entity_id
_entity_poly.type
_entity_poly.pdbx_seq_one_letter_code
_entity_poly.pdbx_strand_id
1 'polypeptide(L)'
;MIYLYILIIAQLINGLFFWKGYEKAGYKAWQAFVPFYNTVIFLRIISRPWWWVLLLYLPVIGNIMVIVMTYEWLHVFNYRKKRYTLLSIITLGLFAAYITYLPSTHYVGKDVEVIKKNVSSWVSATIFAVVAASAIHTYFIQPYMIPTSSLEKTLLVGDFLFVSKFHYGVRVPMTPLSLPMVHDSIPVIGTKSYIKTPQLPYLRLPALQKVQRNDITVFNWPTDTVRYFRDNSGIHVDKPIDKKSNYVKRTVAIPNDVLEIKNGDVWINGKKEIYPVRAKLQTSYIVVTQPNLFSHPDEFRVVMYQQYGVTDPAYPINNDTYIFTSLTDDVAKALEANTSIVSVTRNVNKAGVYNPAIFPHSPTFAWNEDNYGPITIPAKGKNVTLTKENLPLYKRIISEYEHNKLETKGDDIYINGQKASSYTFQQDYYWMMGDNRHNSEDSRFWGFVPEDHVLGKPVLIWMSLDKNASGFKKIRWQRLFTTVNGEGEPVSYRYIVFGLLGLWLLYSLVKKKKVKE
;
A
#
# COMPACT_ATOMS: atom_id res chain seq x y z
N MET A 1 -26.18 -5.42 -2.99
CA MET A 1 -27.29 -6.34 -2.61
C MET A 1 -26.80 -7.76 -2.34
N ILE A 2 -26.09 -8.42 -3.26
CA ILE A 2 -25.65 -9.82 -3.10
C ILE A 2 -24.86 -10.09 -1.81
N TYR A 3 -23.96 -9.18 -1.40
CA TYR A 3 -23.17 -9.32 -0.17
C TYR A 3 -24.03 -9.26 1.11
N LEU A 4 -25.10 -8.48 1.10
CA LEU A 4 -26.05 -8.43 2.22
C LEU A 4 -26.79 -9.76 2.33
N TYR A 5 -27.21 -10.35 1.22
CA TYR A 5 -27.82 -11.68 1.22
C TYR A 5 -26.87 -12.75 1.72
N ILE A 6 -25.61 -12.76 1.25
CA ILE A 6 -24.58 -13.69 1.74
C ILE A 6 -24.41 -13.54 3.26
N LEU A 7 -24.34 -12.31 3.77
CA LEU A 7 -24.20 -12.03 5.20
C LEU A 7 -25.41 -12.54 5.99
N ILE A 8 -26.63 -12.27 5.52
CA ILE A 8 -27.86 -12.75 6.18
C ILE A 8 -27.91 -14.28 6.19
N ILE A 9 -27.60 -14.92 5.06
CA ILE A 9 -27.55 -16.39 4.98
C ILE A 9 -26.51 -16.96 5.94
N ALA A 10 -25.32 -16.38 6.00
CA ALA A 10 -24.28 -16.81 6.95
C ALA A 10 -24.74 -16.67 8.41
N GLN A 11 -25.48 -15.61 8.75
CA GLN A 11 -26.06 -15.39 10.07
C GLN A 11 -27.13 -16.44 10.41
N LEU A 12 -27.99 -16.78 9.47
CA LEU A 12 -29.02 -17.84 9.64
C LEU A 12 -28.37 -19.21 9.82
N ILE A 13 -27.34 -19.53 9.03
CA ILE A 13 -26.56 -20.76 9.16
C ILE A 13 -25.89 -20.82 10.53
N ASN A 14 -25.29 -19.72 10.99
CA ASN A 14 -24.71 -19.63 12.34
C ASN A 14 -25.76 -19.88 13.41
N GLY A 15 -26.96 -19.29 13.27
CA GLY A 15 -28.11 -19.56 14.16
C GLY A 15 -28.44 -21.05 14.21
N LEU A 16 -28.49 -21.74 13.09
CA LEU A 16 -28.78 -23.16 12.98
C LEU A 16 -27.77 -24.04 13.75
N PHE A 17 -26.52 -23.65 13.74
CA PHE A 17 -25.48 -24.39 14.45
C PHE A 17 -25.43 -24.08 15.94
N PHE A 18 -25.74 -22.85 16.39
CA PHE A 18 -25.49 -22.42 17.76
C PHE A 18 -26.73 -22.28 18.66
N TRP A 19 -27.98 -22.41 18.10
CA TRP A 19 -29.23 -22.16 18.87
C TRP A 19 -29.37 -22.99 20.14
N LYS A 20 -28.88 -24.25 20.14
CA LYS A 20 -28.89 -25.07 21.37
C LYS A 20 -28.03 -24.48 22.48
N GLY A 21 -26.93 -23.83 22.13
CA GLY A 21 -26.12 -23.13 23.10
C GLY A 21 -26.81 -21.90 23.69
N TYR A 22 -27.65 -21.21 22.90
CA TYR A 22 -28.48 -20.10 23.41
C TYR A 22 -29.49 -20.60 24.44
N GLU A 23 -30.19 -21.70 24.14
CA GLU A 23 -31.12 -22.31 25.10
C GLU A 23 -30.39 -22.71 26.40
N LYS A 24 -29.25 -23.39 26.31
CA LYS A 24 -28.46 -23.78 27.50
C LYS A 24 -27.95 -22.58 28.29
N ALA A 25 -27.77 -21.43 27.66
CA ALA A 25 -27.40 -20.18 28.33
C ALA A 25 -28.60 -19.36 28.83
N GLY A 26 -29.84 -19.91 28.78
CA GLY A 26 -31.05 -19.27 29.27
C GLY A 26 -31.71 -18.29 28.31
N TYR A 27 -31.31 -18.27 27.03
CA TYR A 27 -31.94 -17.45 25.99
C TYR A 27 -32.93 -18.27 25.17
N LYS A 28 -33.84 -17.59 24.45
CA LYS A 28 -34.81 -18.28 23.58
C LYS A 28 -34.17 -18.68 22.25
N ALA A 29 -34.49 -19.88 21.73
CA ALA A 29 -33.93 -20.42 20.50
C ALA A 29 -34.05 -19.46 19.29
N TRP A 30 -35.21 -18.76 19.12
CA TRP A 30 -35.44 -17.85 18.02
C TRP A 30 -34.41 -16.69 17.95
N GLN A 31 -33.82 -16.30 19.09
CA GLN A 31 -32.85 -15.22 19.14
C GLN A 31 -31.56 -15.56 18.40
N ALA A 32 -31.27 -16.84 18.19
CA ALA A 32 -30.14 -17.27 17.35
C ALA A 32 -30.36 -17.05 15.85
N PHE A 33 -31.61 -16.88 15.40
CA PHE A 33 -31.98 -16.80 14.00
C PHE A 33 -32.22 -15.37 13.49
N VAL A 34 -32.29 -14.38 14.36
CA VAL A 34 -32.47 -12.98 13.95
C VAL A 34 -31.14 -12.37 13.59
N PRO A 35 -30.86 -12.05 12.30
CA PRO A 35 -29.60 -11.51 11.86
C PRO A 35 -29.20 -10.24 12.65
N PHE A 36 -27.91 -10.08 12.92
CA PHE A 36 -27.28 -9.04 13.74
C PHE A 36 -27.65 -9.11 15.22
N TYR A 37 -28.91 -9.30 15.57
CA TYR A 37 -29.34 -9.47 16.96
C TYR A 37 -28.78 -10.75 17.59
N ASN A 38 -28.70 -11.85 16.82
CA ASN A 38 -28.06 -13.08 17.28
C ASN A 38 -26.61 -12.81 17.75
N THR A 39 -25.85 -12.00 17.02
CA THR A 39 -24.47 -11.65 17.40
C THR A 39 -24.42 -10.90 18.72
N VAL A 40 -25.35 -9.98 18.97
CA VAL A 40 -25.44 -9.27 20.27
C VAL A 40 -25.74 -10.26 21.42
N ILE A 41 -26.66 -11.20 21.19
CA ILE A 41 -26.96 -12.24 22.21
C ILE A 41 -25.75 -13.17 22.39
N PHE A 42 -25.09 -13.60 21.32
CA PHE A 42 -23.84 -14.37 21.39
C PHE A 42 -22.81 -13.68 22.29
N LEU A 43 -22.57 -12.37 22.06
CA LEU A 43 -21.65 -11.57 22.87
C LEU A 43 -22.08 -11.51 24.36
N ARG A 44 -23.38 -11.42 24.65
CA ARG A 44 -23.89 -11.48 26.01
C ARG A 44 -23.63 -12.85 26.68
N ILE A 45 -23.85 -13.95 25.96
CA ILE A 45 -23.53 -15.30 26.42
C ILE A 45 -22.06 -15.42 26.81
N ILE A 46 -21.16 -14.92 25.99
CA ILE A 46 -19.73 -14.95 26.28
C ILE A 46 -19.28 -13.78 27.19
N SER A 47 -20.20 -12.99 27.74
CA SER A 47 -19.94 -11.83 28.62
C SER A 47 -18.98 -10.80 28.01
N ARG A 48 -19.18 -10.45 26.72
CA ARG A 48 -18.45 -9.43 26.02
C ARG A 48 -19.34 -8.24 25.64
N PRO A 49 -18.77 -7.02 25.51
CA PRO A 49 -19.55 -5.82 25.25
C PRO A 49 -20.14 -5.86 23.83
N TRP A 50 -21.33 -5.29 23.67
CA TRP A 50 -22.08 -5.31 22.41
C TRP A 50 -21.32 -4.65 21.23
N TRP A 51 -20.46 -3.66 21.49
CA TRP A 51 -19.71 -2.96 20.44
C TRP A 51 -18.70 -3.85 19.70
N TRP A 52 -18.39 -5.06 20.21
CA TRP A 52 -17.61 -6.05 19.47
C TRP A 52 -18.27 -6.48 18.15
N VAL A 53 -19.58 -6.26 18.01
CA VAL A 53 -20.28 -6.40 16.73
C VAL A 53 -19.60 -5.61 15.64
N LEU A 54 -19.15 -4.38 15.92
CA LEU A 54 -18.46 -3.54 14.94
C LEU A 54 -17.14 -4.19 14.47
N LEU A 55 -16.37 -4.77 15.38
CA LEU A 55 -15.12 -5.45 15.05
C LEU A 55 -15.36 -6.72 14.21
N LEU A 56 -16.43 -7.45 14.51
CA LEU A 56 -16.78 -8.69 13.81
C LEU A 56 -17.10 -8.43 12.32
N TYR A 57 -17.76 -7.32 12.03
CA TYR A 57 -18.15 -6.98 10.66
C TYR A 57 -17.10 -6.15 9.89
N LEU A 58 -16.00 -5.77 10.53
CA LEU A 58 -14.88 -5.16 9.81
C LEU A 58 -14.12 -6.23 9.00
N PRO A 59 -13.96 -6.06 7.68
CA PRO A 59 -13.17 -6.96 6.85
C PRO A 59 -11.77 -7.18 7.43
N VAL A 60 -11.23 -8.38 7.31
CA VAL A 60 -9.94 -8.83 7.89
C VAL A 60 -9.97 -8.97 9.41
N ILE A 61 -10.48 -7.96 10.15
CA ILE A 61 -10.55 -7.98 11.61
C ILE A 61 -11.56 -9.03 12.08
N GLY A 62 -12.69 -9.14 11.39
CA GLY A 62 -13.72 -10.14 11.68
C GLY A 62 -13.17 -11.56 11.71
N ASN A 63 -12.20 -11.90 10.89
CA ASN A 63 -11.57 -13.23 10.87
C ASN A 63 -10.90 -13.56 12.21
N ILE A 64 -10.21 -12.58 12.82
CA ILE A 64 -9.62 -12.75 14.17
C ILE A 64 -10.75 -12.85 15.21
N MET A 65 -11.76 -11.98 15.10
CA MET A 65 -12.86 -11.92 16.07
C MET A 65 -13.66 -13.23 16.11
N VAL A 66 -13.88 -13.89 14.97
CA VAL A 66 -14.52 -15.22 14.92
C VAL A 66 -13.72 -16.24 15.74
N ILE A 67 -12.39 -16.26 15.61
CA ILE A 67 -11.52 -17.15 16.39
C ILE A 67 -11.63 -16.84 17.88
N VAL A 68 -11.56 -15.55 18.24
CA VAL A 68 -11.67 -15.10 19.64
C VAL A 68 -13.02 -15.47 20.23
N MET A 69 -14.10 -15.20 19.51
CA MET A 69 -15.47 -15.52 19.98
C MET A 69 -15.68 -17.04 20.13
N THR A 70 -15.14 -17.84 19.21
CA THR A 70 -15.17 -19.31 19.29
C THR A 70 -14.42 -19.82 20.52
N TYR A 71 -13.24 -19.25 20.81
CA TYR A 71 -12.48 -19.57 22.01
C TYR A 71 -13.28 -19.26 23.29
N GLU A 72 -13.86 -18.07 23.37
CA GLU A 72 -14.67 -17.64 24.52
C GLU A 72 -15.94 -18.52 24.69
N TRP A 73 -16.57 -18.91 23.56
CA TRP A 73 -17.72 -19.82 23.56
C TRP A 73 -17.37 -21.17 24.16
N LEU A 74 -16.25 -21.78 23.79
CA LEU A 74 -15.79 -23.02 24.39
C LEU A 74 -15.61 -22.90 25.92
N HIS A 75 -15.09 -21.75 26.36
CA HIS A 75 -14.84 -21.50 27.79
C HIS A 75 -16.10 -21.41 28.64
N VAL A 76 -17.14 -20.74 28.14
CA VAL A 76 -18.42 -20.63 28.88
C VAL A 76 -19.20 -21.94 28.93
N PHE A 77 -18.81 -22.92 28.10
CA PHE A 77 -19.33 -24.30 28.16
C PHE A 77 -18.35 -25.30 28.79
N ASN A 78 -17.30 -24.82 29.47
CA ASN A 78 -16.28 -25.60 30.19
C ASN A 78 -15.34 -26.46 29.33
N TYR A 79 -15.19 -26.16 28.03
CA TYR A 79 -14.23 -26.80 27.10
C TYR A 79 -12.93 -26.01 27.03
N ARG A 80 -12.12 -25.99 28.13
CA ARG A 80 -10.97 -25.09 28.31
C ARG A 80 -9.64 -25.64 27.81
N LYS A 81 -9.54 -26.92 27.36
CA LYS A 81 -8.29 -27.51 26.88
C LYS A 81 -7.94 -26.97 25.48
N LYS A 82 -6.67 -26.62 25.25
CA LYS A 82 -6.15 -26.09 23.94
C LYS A 82 -6.56 -26.92 22.73
N ARG A 83 -6.65 -28.28 22.88
CA ARG A 83 -7.08 -29.18 21.82
C ARG A 83 -8.50 -28.88 21.29
N TYR A 84 -9.40 -28.42 22.15
CA TYR A 84 -10.77 -28.09 21.74
C TYR A 84 -10.82 -26.81 20.91
N THR A 85 -10.02 -25.82 21.29
CA THR A 85 -9.85 -24.60 20.48
C THR A 85 -9.26 -24.93 19.12
N LEU A 86 -8.19 -25.72 19.08
CA LEU A 86 -7.56 -26.15 17.82
C LEU A 86 -8.57 -26.91 16.93
N LEU A 87 -9.31 -27.85 17.52
CA LEU A 87 -10.33 -28.62 16.81
C LEU A 87 -11.44 -27.71 16.25
N SER A 88 -11.87 -26.70 17.02
CA SER A 88 -12.87 -25.73 16.57
C SER A 88 -12.33 -24.86 15.41
N ILE A 89 -11.07 -24.45 15.44
CA ILE A 89 -10.44 -23.68 14.35
C ILE A 89 -10.37 -24.53 13.09
N ILE A 90 -9.87 -25.78 13.19
CA ILE A 90 -9.77 -26.70 12.04
C ILE A 90 -11.12 -27.01 11.43
N THR A 91 -12.17 -27.14 12.25
CA THR A 91 -13.54 -27.41 11.82
C THR A 91 -14.35 -26.14 11.52
N LEU A 92 -13.73 -24.97 11.42
CA LEU A 92 -14.37 -23.68 11.15
C LEU A 92 -15.54 -23.36 12.12
N GLY A 93 -15.40 -23.73 13.39
CA GLY A 93 -16.41 -23.50 14.44
C GLY A 93 -17.42 -24.64 14.63
N LEU A 94 -17.49 -25.63 13.72
CA LEU A 94 -18.46 -26.72 13.83
C LEU A 94 -18.29 -27.54 15.12
N PHE A 95 -17.07 -27.75 15.60
CA PHE A 95 -16.88 -28.42 16.89
C PHE A 95 -17.42 -27.60 18.05
N ALA A 96 -17.24 -26.27 18.05
CA ALA A 96 -17.79 -25.40 19.07
C ALA A 96 -19.32 -25.35 19.06
N ALA A 97 -19.94 -25.53 17.91
CA ALA A 97 -21.38 -25.73 17.79
C ALA A 97 -21.81 -27.11 18.31
N TYR A 98 -21.13 -28.19 17.85
CA TYR A 98 -21.44 -29.59 18.17
C TYR A 98 -21.50 -29.85 19.67
N ILE A 99 -20.57 -29.32 20.46
CA ILE A 99 -20.56 -29.52 21.92
C ILE A 99 -21.86 -29.08 22.59
N THR A 100 -22.55 -28.08 22.04
CA THR A 100 -23.80 -27.57 22.63
C THR A 100 -24.99 -28.52 22.45
N TYR A 101 -24.89 -29.49 21.54
CA TYR A 101 -25.89 -30.55 21.37
C TYR A 101 -25.68 -31.74 22.30
N LEU A 102 -24.52 -31.87 22.93
CA LEU A 102 -24.24 -32.97 23.86
C LEU A 102 -25.05 -32.77 25.18
N PRO A 103 -25.78 -33.80 25.65
CA PRO A 103 -26.54 -33.70 26.90
C PRO A 103 -25.68 -33.33 28.10
N SER A 104 -24.42 -33.80 28.13
CA SER A 104 -23.46 -33.56 29.22
C SER A 104 -22.88 -32.13 29.24
N THR A 105 -23.13 -31.33 28.24
CA THR A 105 -22.62 -29.96 28.17
C THR A 105 -23.58 -29.00 28.84
N HIS A 106 -23.09 -28.26 29.82
CA HIS A 106 -23.85 -27.24 30.56
C HIS A 106 -23.20 -25.88 30.41
N TYR A 107 -24.02 -24.84 30.41
CA TYR A 107 -23.53 -23.45 30.44
C TYR A 107 -23.06 -23.13 31.86
N VAL A 108 -21.81 -22.81 32.01
CA VAL A 108 -21.21 -22.47 33.33
C VAL A 108 -20.99 -20.95 33.47
N GLY A 109 -21.23 -20.20 32.38
CA GLY A 109 -21.01 -18.76 32.38
C GLY A 109 -19.52 -18.37 32.49
N LYS A 110 -19.29 -17.11 32.71
CA LYS A 110 -17.97 -16.58 33.06
C LYS A 110 -17.85 -16.51 34.58
N ASP A 111 -17.28 -17.54 35.17
CA ASP A 111 -16.79 -17.47 36.53
C ASP A 111 -15.53 -16.59 36.55
N VAL A 112 -15.71 -15.32 36.91
CA VAL A 112 -14.67 -14.27 36.79
C VAL A 112 -13.43 -14.63 37.63
N GLU A 113 -13.59 -15.36 38.75
CA GLU A 113 -12.48 -15.80 39.57
C GLU A 113 -11.66 -16.92 38.94
N VAL A 114 -12.30 -17.85 38.22
CA VAL A 114 -11.61 -18.97 37.55
C VAL A 114 -10.87 -18.49 36.30
N ILE A 115 -11.40 -17.49 35.60
CA ILE A 115 -10.74 -16.90 34.42
C ILE A 115 -9.50 -16.12 34.83
N LYS A 116 -9.54 -15.39 35.94
CA LYS A 116 -8.37 -14.67 36.48
C LYS A 116 -7.20 -15.60 36.85
N LYS A 117 -7.51 -16.85 37.27
CA LYS A 117 -6.47 -17.83 37.63
C LYS A 117 -5.91 -18.65 36.47
N ASN A 118 -6.67 -18.88 35.37
CA ASN A 118 -6.32 -19.87 34.36
C ASN A 118 -5.99 -19.29 32.96
N VAL A 119 -6.47 -18.09 32.64
CA VAL A 119 -5.99 -17.38 31.42
C VAL A 119 -4.96 -16.38 31.89
N SER A 120 -3.70 -16.66 31.61
CA SER A 120 -2.63 -15.72 31.84
C SER A 120 -3.07 -14.35 31.29
N SER A 121 -3.01 -13.31 32.11
CA SER A 121 -3.27 -11.91 31.71
C SER A 121 -2.48 -11.53 30.45
N TRP A 122 -1.36 -12.21 30.25
CA TRP A 122 -0.50 -12.12 29.08
C TRP A 122 -1.19 -12.59 27.78
N VAL A 123 -1.96 -13.70 27.79
CA VAL A 123 -2.68 -14.18 26.59
C VAL A 123 -3.77 -13.19 26.18
N SER A 124 -4.56 -12.71 27.13
CA SER A 124 -5.59 -11.70 26.85
C SER A 124 -4.99 -10.39 26.33
N ALA A 125 -3.87 -9.94 26.90
CA ALA A 125 -3.14 -8.77 26.45
C ALA A 125 -2.58 -8.96 25.04
N THR A 126 -2.06 -10.15 24.72
CA THR A 126 -1.54 -10.49 23.39
C THR A 126 -2.66 -10.49 22.34
N ILE A 127 -3.80 -11.11 22.63
CA ILE A 127 -4.98 -11.10 21.73
C ILE A 127 -5.42 -9.66 21.47
N PHE A 128 -5.57 -8.86 22.53
CA PHE A 128 -5.94 -7.45 22.39
C PHE A 128 -4.93 -6.69 21.52
N ALA A 129 -3.64 -6.87 21.77
CA ALA A 129 -2.58 -6.22 21.00
C ALA A 129 -2.63 -6.61 19.51
N VAL A 130 -2.87 -7.89 19.20
CA VAL A 130 -2.99 -8.37 17.81
C VAL A 130 -4.22 -7.77 17.13
N VAL A 131 -5.38 -7.74 17.78
CA VAL A 131 -6.60 -7.14 17.22
C VAL A 131 -6.41 -5.63 17.00
N ALA A 132 -5.90 -4.91 17.99
CA ALA A 132 -5.66 -3.47 17.92
C ALA A 132 -4.61 -3.12 16.85
N ALA A 133 -3.48 -3.83 16.84
CA ALA A 133 -2.45 -3.63 15.82
C ALA A 133 -2.97 -3.91 14.41
N SER A 134 -3.76 -4.98 14.23
CA SER A 134 -4.37 -5.33 12.94
C SER A 134 -5.36 -4.26 12.49
N ALA A 135 -6.18 -3.71 13.39
CA ALA A 135 -7.12 -2.64 13.09
C ALA A 135 -6.38 -1.35 12.69
N ILE A 136 -5.35 -0.95 13.44
CA ILE A 136 -4.54 0.22 13.14
C ILE A 136 -3.85 0.05 11.79
N HIS A 137 -3.19 -1.09 11.56
CA HIS A 137 -2.49 -1.40 10.32
C HIS A 137 -3.43 -1.43 9.11
N THR A 138 -4.62 -2.00 9.24
CA THR A 138 -5.55 -2.15 8.13
C THR A 138 -6.26 -0.86 7.77
N TYR A 139 -6.66 -0.06 8.76
CA TYR A 139 -7.57 1.07 8.56
C TYR A 139 -6.95 2.45 8.77
N PHE A 140 -5.85 2.57 9.52
CA PHE A 140 -5.32 3.87 9.91
C PHE A 140 -3.93 4.16 9.35
N ILE A 141 -2.93 3.47 9.88
CA ILE A 141 -1.51 3.72 9.58
C ILE A 141 -0.83 2.40 9.30
N GLN A 142 -0.16 2.31 8.16
CA GLN A 142 0.59 1.13 7.75
C GLN A 142 2.07 1.47 7.58
N PRO A 143 3.00 0.71 8.21
CA PRO A 143 4.42 0.86 7.97
C PRO A 143 4.82 0.25 6.62
N TYR A 144 5.70 0.95 5.88
CA TYR A 144 6.32 0.50 4.64
C TYR A 144 7.81 0.76 4.67
N MET A 145 8.58 -0.06 3.98
CA MET A 145 10.00 0.15 3.74
C MET A 145 10.22 0.50 2.27
N ILE A 146 11.12 1.44 1.99
CA ILE A 146 11.53 1.81 0.64
C ILE A 146 12.62 0.84 0.17
N PRO A 147 12.31 -0.04 -0.83
CA PRO A 147 13.25 -1.05 -1.29
C PRO A 147 14.05 -0.64 -2.53
N THR A 148 13.65 0.42 -3.24
CA THR A 148 14.19 0.83 -4.54
C THR A 148 14.52 2.33 -4.57
N SER A 149 15.40 2.73 -5.48
CA SER A 149 15.90 4.10 -5.65
C SER A 149 15.02 5.01 -6.51
N SER A 150 13.79 4.61 -6.87
CA SER A 150 12.94 5.40 -7.77
C SER A 150 12.52 6.78 -7.23
N LEU A 151 12.64 7.01 -5.92
CA LEU A 151 12.48 8.31 -5.24
C LEU A 151 13.77 8.73 -4.51
N GLU A 152 14.93 8.22 -4.92
CA GLU A 152 16.21 8.46 -4.26
C GLU A 152 16.44 9.98 -4.07
N LYS A 153 17.21 10.36 -3.06
CA LYS A 153 17.38 11.73 -2.54
C LYS A 153 16.12 12.31 -1.86
N THR A 154 14.92 12.05 -2.34
CA THR A 154 13.67 12.40 -1.64
C THR A 154 13.36 11.37 -0.56
N LEU A 155 13.24 10.11 -0.94
CA LEU A 155 13.11 8.93 -0.05
C LEU A 155 14.24 7.96 -0.37
N LEU A 156 15.04 7.63 0.65
CA LEU A 156 16.22 6.77 0.49
C LEU A 156 15.84 5.29 0.61
N VAL A 157 16.57 4.45 -0.10
CA VAL A 157 16.50 3.00 0.13
C VAL A 157 16.84 2.71 1.60
N GLY A 158 15.94 1.99 2.30
CA GLY A 158 16.05 1.73 3.73
C GLY A 158 15.33 2.73 4.63
N ASP A 159 14.58 3.71 4.07
CA ASP A 159 13.61 4.50 4.83
C ASP A 159 12.38 3.66 5.18
N PHE A 160 11.94 3.73 6.43
CA PHE A 160 10.70 3.13 6.92
C PHE A 160 9.66 4.23 7.12
N LEU A 161 8.56 4.13 6.40
CA LEU A 161 7.51 5.14 6.34
C LEU A 161 6.30 4.73 7.16
N PHE A 162 5.64 5.70 7.80
CA PHE A 162 4.24 5.58 8.18
C PHE A 162 3.36 6.17 7.08
N VAL A 163 2.48 5.33 6.53
CA VAL A 163 1.52 5.71 5.50
C VAL A 163 0.14 5.83 6.12
N SER A 164 -0.40 7.03 6.09
CA SER A 164 -1.75 7.33 6.57
C SER A 164 -2.78 7.01 5.49
N LYS A 165 -3.74 6.16 5.82
CA LYS A 165 -4.83 5.78 4.93
C LYS A 165 -6.01 6.76 4.99
N PHE A 166 -6.19 7.44 6.09
CA PHE A 166 -7.31 8.35 6.30
C PHE A 166 -7.14 9.71 5.61
N HIS A 167 -5.92 10.11 5.21
CA HIS A 167 -5.74 11.36 4.45
C HIS A 167 -6.56 11.36 3.17
N TYR A 168 -6.44 10.30 2.36
CA TYR A 168 -7.20 10.15 1.11
C TYR A 168 -8.51 9.37 1.27
N GLY A 169 -8.95 9.13 2.51
CA GLY A 169 -10.09 8.29 2.85
C GLY A 169 -9.73 6.80 2.88
N VAL A 170 -10.12 6.15 3.95
CA VAL A 170 -9.84 4.74 4.17
C VAL A 170 -10.52 3.89 3.10
N ARG A 171 -9.74 3.20 2.28
CA ARG A 171 -10.25 2.18 1.38
C ARG A 171 -10.54 0.91 2.18
N VAL A 172 -11.81 0.52 2.25
CA VAL A 172 -12.22 -0.71 2.91
C VAL A 172 -11.58 -1.89 2.16
N PRO A 173 -10.95 -2.87 2.85
CA PRO A 173 -10.37 -4.03 2.18
C PRO A 173 -11.40 -4.77 1.32
N MET A 174 -11.07 -4.95 0.04
CA MET A 174 -11.94 -5.64 -0.91
C MET A 174 -11.84 -7.17 -0.78
N THR A 175 -10.74 -7.67 -0.22
CA THR A 175 -10.49 -9.10 0.04
C THR A 175 -10.72 -9.40 1.53
N PRO A 176 -11.97 -9.67 1.97
CA PRO A 176 -12.30 -9.81 3.39
C PRO A 176 -11.66 -11.03 4.04
N LEU A 177 -11.52 -12.12 3.28
CA LEU A 177 -10.93 -13.37 3.78
C LEU A 177 -9.42 -13.35 3.55
N SER A 178 -8.70 -12.62 4.41
CA SER A 178 -7.25 -12.54 4.37
C SER A 178 -6.64 -12.53 5.78
N LEU A 179 -5.40 -12.98 5.88
CA LEU A 179 -4.65 -12.90 7.14
C LEU A 179 -4.29 -11.43 7.41
N PRO A 180 -4.49 -10.95 8.64
CA PRO A 180 -4.13 -9.60 9.03
C PRO A 180 -2.61 -9.41 8.97
N MET A 181 -2.16 -8.19 8.62
CA MET A 181 -0.75 -7.79 8.52
C MET A 181 0.10 -8.57 7.50
N VAL A 182 -0.48 -9.50 6.74
CA VAL A 182 0.20 -10.23 5.64
C VAL A 182 -0.42 -9.78 4.32
N HIS A 183 0.43 -9.21 3.43
CA HIS A 183 -0.09 -8.58 2.20
C HIS A 183 -0.50 -9.60 1.14
N ASP A 184 0.44 -10.40 0.61
CA ASP A 184 0.21 -11.32 -0.51
C ASP A 184 0.47 -12.78 -0.14
N SER A 185 1.70 -13.12 0.24
CA SER A 185 2.10 -14.50 0.54
C SER A 185 2.58 -14.65 1.97
N ILE A 186 2.27 -15.80 2.58
CA ILE A 186 2.70 -16.12 3.94
C ILE A 186 4.22 -16.37 3.93
N PRO A 187 4.99 -15.62 4.73
CA PRO A 187 6.44 -15.86 4.83
C PRO A 187 6.74 -17.32 5.17
N VAL A 188 7.83 -17.86 4.64
CA VAL A 188 8.32 -19.24 4.84
C VAL A 188 7.50 -20.30 4.10
N ILE A 189 6.15 -20.21 4.14
CA ILE A 189 5.27 -21.23 3.51
C ILE A 189 5.08 -20.94 2.02
N GLY A 190 5.11 -19.65 1.61
CA GLY A 190 4.96 -19.21 0.22
C GLY A 190 3.53 -19.28 -0.35
N THR A 191 2.55 -19.77 0.43
CA THR A 191 1.14 -19.81 0.01
C THR A 191 0.50 -18.42 0.12
N LYS A 192 -0.61 -18.21 -0.62
CA LYS A 192 -1.37 -16.95 -0.54
C LYS A 192 -1.95 -16.75 0.86
N SER A 193 -1.89 -15.51 1.36
CA SER A 193 -2.44 -15.10 2.66
C SER A 193 -3.94 -14.79 2.62
N TYR A 194 -4.59 -15.02 1.49
CA TYR A 194 -5.99 -14.65 1.26
C TYR A 194 -6.71 -15.64 0.35
N ILE A 195 -8.04 -15.62 0.43
CA ILE A 195 -8.95 -16.29 -0.48
C ILE A 195 -9.49 -15.24 -1.45
N LYS A 196 -9.33 -15.47 -2.77
CA LYS A 196 -9.66 -14.48 -3.82
C LYS A 196 -11.16 -14.12 -3.84
N THR A 197 -12.05 -15.05 -3.52
CA THR A 197 -13.51 -14.85 -3.52
C THR A 197 -14.11 -15.20 -2.16
N PRO A 198 -15.12 -14.45 -1.66
CA PRO A 198 -15.79 -13.30 -2.31
C PRO A 198 -14.93 -12.02 -2.26
N GLN A 199 -15.15 -11.13 -3.25
CA GLN A 199 -14.62 -9.77 -3.23
C GLN A 199 -15.73 -8.80 -2.77
N LEU A 200 -15.40 -7.85 -1.90
CA LEU A 200 -16.29 -6.73 -1.58
C LEU A 200 -16.21 -5.66 -2.67
N PRO A 201 -17.28 -4.91 -2.92
CA PRO A 201 -17.23 -3.77 -3.83
C PRO A 201 -16.26 -2.69 -3.29
N TYR A 202 -15.70 -1.90 -4.21
CA TYR A 202 -14.92 -0.74 -3.81
C TYR A 202 -15.74 0.21 -2.95
N LEU A 203 -15.22 0.51 -1.78
CA LEU A 203 -15.77 1.49 -0.85
C LEU A 203 -14.63 2.27 -0.22
N ARG A 204 -14.73 3.59 -0.29
CA ARG A 204 -13.81 4.53 0.36
C ARG A 204 -14.57 5.42 1.32
N LEU A 205 -14.10 5.51 2.56
CA LEU A 205 -14.65 6.40 3.57
C LEU A 205 -14.27 7.87 3.26
N PRO A 206 -14.97 8.86 3.82
CA PRO A 206 -14.64 10.26 3.62
C PRO A 206 -13.17 10.56 3.89
N ALA A 207 -12.57 11.38 3.03
CA ALA A 207 -11.18 11.77 3.08
C ALA A 207 -10.98 13.07 3.85
N LEU A 208 -9.82 13.26 4.48
CA LEU A 208 -9.40 14.55 5.02
C LEU A 208 -8.97 15.52 3.91
N GLN A 209 -8.41 15.01 2.82
CA GLN A 209 -7.99 15.77 1.65
C GLN A 209 -8.07 14.94 0.38
N LYS A 210 -8.15 15.59 -0.77
CA LYS A 210 -7.95 14.93 -2.06
C LYS A 210 -6.46 14.75 -2.33
N VAL A 211 -6.13 13.81 -3.23
CA VAL A 211 -4.76 13.69 -3.76
C VAL A 211 -4.44 14.97 -4.52
N GLN A 212 -3.29 15.56 -4.22
CA GLN A 212 -2.82 16.82 -4.82
C GLN A 212 -1.58 16.57 -5.69
N ARG A 213 -1.29 17.51 -6.61
CA ARG A 213 -0.01 17.51 -7.31
C ARG A 213 1.12 17.60 -6.29
N ASN A 214 2.24 16.98 -6.64
CA ASN A 214 3.43 16.88 -5.81
C ASN A 214 3.31 16.04 -4.54
N ASP A 215 2.12 15.52 -4.19
CA ASP A 215 2.01 14.54 -3.10
C ASP A 215 2.80 13.27 -3.45
N ILE A 216 3.60 12.78 -2.51
CA ILE A 216 4.10 11.40 -2.56
C ILE A 216 2.94 10.50 -2.15
N THR A 217 2.60 9.54 -3.00
CA THR A 217 1.39 8.70 -2.85
C THR A 217 1.77 7.22 -2.92
N VAL A 218 1.21 6.43 -2.00
CA VAL A 218 1.27 4.96 -2.04
C VAL A 218 0.02 4.44 -2.72
N PHE A 219 0.20 3.51 -3.65
CA PHE A 219 -0.89 2.90 -4.41
C PHE A 219 -0.55 1.46 -4.79
N ASN A 220 -1.56 0.68 -5.16
CA ASN A 220 -1.34 -0.65 -5.73
C ASN A 220 -0.97 -0.53 -7.21
N TRP A 221 0.07 -1.23 -7.64
CA TRP A 221 0.56 -1.19 -9.02
C TRP A 221 -0.53 -1.67 -10.00
N PRO A 222 -1.04 -0.80 -10.90
CA PRO A 222 -2.23 -1.12 -11.67
C PRO A 222 -2.08 -2.34 -12.59
N THR A 223 -0.89 -2.53 -13.13
CA THR A 223 -0.57 -3.61 -14.08
C THR A 223 0.11 -4.81 -13.43
N ASP A 224 0.03 -4.95 -12.09
CA ASP A 224 0.61 -6.10 -11.38
C ASP A 224 -0.08 -7.41 -11.76
N THR A 225 0.66 -8.23 -12.49
CA THR A 225 0.30 -9.59 -12.87
C THR A 225 1.35 -10.61 -12.45
N VAL A 226 2.37 -10.20 -11.67
CA VAL A 226 3.44 -11.10 -11.22
C VAL A 226 3.04 -11.83 -9.93
N ARG A 227 3.55 -13.05 -9.71
CA ARG A 227 3.24 -13.83 -8.49
C ARG A 227 3.68 -13.12 -7.21
N TYR A 228 4.87 -12.53 -7.25
CA TYR A 228 5.46 -11.72 -6.17
C TYR A 228 6.36 -10.64 -6.78
N PHE A 229 6.71 -9.63 -5.99
CA PHE A 229 7.53 -8.50 -6.45
C PHE A 229 8.88 -8.98 -7.01
N ARG A 230 9.24 -8.56 -8.21
CA ARG A 230 10.42 -9.00 -8.99
C ARG A 230 10.40 -10.46 -9.45
N ASP A 231 9.23 -11.05 -9.61
CA ASP A 231 9.12 -12.38 -10.23
C ASP A 231 9.33 -12.27 -11.75
N ASN A 232 10.42 -12.84 -12.23
CA ASN A 232 10.78 -12.87 -13.66
C ASN A 232 10.40 -14.20 -14.34
N SER A 233 9.51 -14.99 -13.72
CA SER A 233 9.11 -16.31 -14.25
C SER A 233 8.24 -16.24 -15.50
N GLY A 234 7.70 -15.06 -15.85
CA GLY A 234 6.73 -14.90 -16.93
C GLY A 234 5.32 -15.45 -16.62
N ILE A 235 5.09 -15.94 -15.40
CA ILE A 235 3.78 -16.46 -15.00
C ILE A 235 2.89 -15.29 -14.60
N HIS A 236 1.78 -15.13 -15.33
CA HIS A 236 0.77 -14.11 -15.02
C HIS A 236 -0.23 -14.61 -13.98
N VAL A 237 -0.50 -13.78 -12.98
CA VAL A 237 -1.47 -14.04 -11.91
C VAL A 237 -2.41 -12.85 -11.78
N ASP A 238 -3.71 -13.11 -11.88
CA ASP A 238 -4.73 -12.10 -11.62
C ASP A 238 -4.94 -11.96 -10.10
N LYS A 239 -4.62 -10.78 -9.56
CA LYS A 239 -4.71 -10.43 -8.14
C LYS A 239 -5.84 -9.43 -7.88
N PRO A 240 -6.55 -9.56 -6.73
CA PRO A 240 -7.39 -8.48 -6.23
C PRO A 240 -6.61 -7.16 -6.10
N ILE A 241 -7.26 -6.02 -6.31
CA ILE A 241 -6.60 -4.70 -6.29
C ILE A 241 -5.83 -4.49 -4.98
N ASP A 242 -6.44 -4.82 -3.84
CA ASP A 242 -5.83 -4.64 -2.51
C ASP A 242 -4.75 -5.68 -2.18
N LYS A 243 -4.44 -6.60 -3.10
CA LYS A 243 -3.36 -7.61 -3.02
C LYS A 243 -2.27 -7.40 -4.07
N LYS A 244 -2.44 -6.45 -4.98
CA LYS A 244 -1.39 -6.03 -5.91
C LYS A 244 -0.24 -5.36 -5.17
N SER A 245 0.96 -5.43 -5.72
CA SER A 245 2.19 -4.84 -5.16
C SER A 245 2.03 -3.35 -4.87
N ASN A 246 2.54 -2.90 -3.74
CA ASN A 246 2.47 -1.49 -3.35
C ASN A 246 3.64 -0.73 -3.96
N TYR A 247 3.32 0.35 -4.66
CA TYR A 247 4.28 1.31 -5.22
C TYR A 247 4.15 2.65 -4.52
N VAL A 248 5.24 3.40 -4.51
CA VAL A 248 5.28 4.78 -4.02
C VAL A 248 5.90 5.65 -5.10
N LYS A 249 5.20 6.70 -5.50
CA LYS A 249 5.62 7.67 -6.52
C LYS A 249 5.10 9.07 -6.14
N ARG A 250 5.59 10.08 -6.87
CA ARG A 250 5.02 11.43 -6.80
C ARG A 250 3.83 11.53 -7.73
N THR A 251 2.72 12.09 -7.26
CA THR A 251 1.57 12.46 -8.09
C THR A 251 1.95 13.71 -8.88
N VAL A 252 2.21 13.55 -10.16
CA VAL A 252 2.65 14.64 -11.05
C VAL A 252 1.46 15.35 -11.66
N ALA A 253 0.42 14.61 -12.05
CA ALA A 253 -0.81 15.19 -12.57
C ALA A 253 -2.06 14.53 -11.95
N ILE A 254 -3.09 15.32 -11.78
CA ILE A 254 -4.39 14.97 -11.17
C ILE A 254 -5.52 15.03 -12.23
N PRO A 255 -6.74 14.56 -11.92
CA PRO A 255 -7.86 14.57 -12.87
C PRO A 255 -8.10 15.94 -13.53
N ASN A 256 -8.31 15.94 -14.84
CA ASN A 256 -8.46 17.09 -15.76
C ASN A 256 -7.16 17.86 -16.11
N ASP A 257 -6.00 17.50 -15.56
CA ASP A 257 -4.75 18.11 -15.99
C ASP A 257 -4.39 17.65 -17.40
N VAL A 258 -3.77 18.56 -18.16
CA VAL A 258 -3.08 18.27 -19.42
C VAL A 258 -1.59 18.15 -19.12
N LEU A 259 -1.08 16.93 -19.23
CA LEU A 259 0.33 16.61 -18.99
C LEU A 259 1.11 16.57 -20.30
N GLU A 260 2.29 17.16 -20.28
CA GLU A 260 3.28 17.08 -21.36
C GLU A 260 4.68 16.99 -20.75
N ILE A 261 5.59 16.23 -21.38
CA ILE A 261 7.01 16.21 -21.02
C ILE A 261 7.78 16.71 -22.23
N LYS A 262 8.61 17.74 -22.03
CA LYS A 262 9.45 18.36 -23.07
C LYS A 262 10.89 18.34 -22.59
N ASN A 263 11.75 17.62 -23.31
CA ASN A 263 13.16 17.47 -22.97
C ASN A 263 13.40 17.05 -21.51
N GLY A 264 12.56 16.12 -20.99
CA GLY A 264 12.62 15.62 -19.62
C GLY A 264 11.96 16.52 -18.57
N ASP A 265 11.52 17.73 -18.91
CA ASP A 265 10.79 18.63 -18.02
C ASP A 265 9.28 18.42 -18.13
N VAL A 266 8.62 18.35 -17.00
CA VAL A 266 7.15 18.18 -16.93
C VAL A 266 6.46 19.54 -17.07
N TRP A 267 5.41 19.55 -17.88
CA TRP A 267 4.52 20.68 -18.10
C TRP A 267 3.09 20.28 -17.76
N ILE A 268 2.43 21.09 -16.97
CA ILE A 268 1.02 20.88 -16.59
C ILE A 268 0.20 22.08 -17.03
N ASN A 269 -0.83 21.82 -17.83
CA ASN A 269 -1.73 22.88 -18.35
C ASN A 269 -0.94 23.99 -19.08
N GLY A 270 0.09 23.62 -19.83
CA GLY A 270 0.93 24.54 -20.59
C GLY A 270 2.00 25.31 -19.80
N LYS A 271 2.16 25.02 -18.50
CA LYS A 271 3.17 25.64 -17.63
C LYS A 271 4.16 24.59 -17.14
N LYS A 272 5.46 24.93 -17.12
CA LYS A 272 6.48 24.08 -16.52
C LYS A 272 6.20 23.90 -15.04
N GLU A 273 6.23 22.63 -14.57
CA GLU A 273 5.94 22.30 -13.18
C GLU A 273 7.06 22.78 -12.25
N ILE A 274 6.65 23.36 -11.12
CA ILE A 274 7.55 23.80 -10.05
C ILE A 274 7.39 22.83 -8.89
N TYR A 275 8.45 22.15 -8.53
CA TYR A 275 8.45 21.16 -7.48
C TYR A 275 8.78 21.77 -6.11
N PRO A 276 8.24 21.24 -5.00
CA PRO A 276 8.59 21.67 -3.65
C PRO A 276 10.11 21.43 -3.37
N VAL A 277 10.70 22.23 -2.51
CA VAL A 277 12.14 22.19 -2.16
C VAL A 277 12.63 20.79 -1.76
N ARG A 278 11.75 20.03 -1.11
CA ARG A 278 12.03 18.65 -0.66
C ARG A 278 12.04 17.61 -1.79
N ALA A 279 11.53 17.95 -2.97
CA ALA A 279 11.59 17.06 -4.13
C ALA A 279 12.98 17.18 -4.77
N LYS A 280 13.77 16.12 -4.65
CA LYS A 280 15.14 16.06 -5.19
C LYS A 280 15.11 15.24 -6.50
N LEU A 281 14.72 15.91 -7.57
CA LEU A 281 14.64 15.27 -8.89
C LEU A 281 16.02 14.85 -9.36
N GLN A 282 16.10 13.68 -9.99
CA GLN A 282 17.29 13.14 -10.60
C GLN A 282 17.02 12.81 -12.07
N THR A 283 17.94 13.19 -12.93
CA THR A 283 17.88 12.94 -14.38
C THR A 283 19.20 12.37 -14.88
N SER A 284 19.20 11.90 -16.12
CA SER A 284 20.40 11.35 -16.75
C SER A 284 21.32 12.45 -17.27
N TYR A 285 22.65 12.26 -17.09
CA TYR A 285 23.70 13.15 -17.57
C TYR A 285 24.84 12.35 -18.18
N ILE A 286 25.47 12.93 -19.20
CA ILE A 286 26.75 12.51 -19.75
C ILE A 286 27.81 13.40 -19.13
N VAL A 287 28.81 12.80 -18.48
CA VAL A 287 29.94 13.49 -17.83
C VAL A 287 31.21 13.07 -18.54
N VAL A 288 31.97 14.05 -19.01
CA VAL A 288 33.28 13.87 -19.64
C VAL A 288 34.35 14.38 -18.67
N THR A 289 35.29 13.53 -18.30
CA THR A 289 36.42 13.86 -17.43
C THR A 289 37.66 14.26 -18.23
N GLN A 290 38.66 14.84 -17.55
CA GLN A 290 39.99 15.00 -18.13
C GLN A 290 40.55 13.62 -18.52
N PRO A 291 41.34 13.52 -19.61
CA PRO A 291 41.92 12.26 -20.09
C PRO A 291 42.75 11.58 -18.99
N ASN A 292 42.54 10.27 -18.82
CA ASN A 292 43.26 9.42 -17.88
C ASN A 292 43.15 9.88 -16.41
N LEU A 293 42.10 10.61 -16.06
CA LEU A 293 41.86 11.06 -14.67
C LEU A 293 41.67 9.90 -13.68
N PHE A 294 41.04 8.82 -14.15
CA PHE A 294 40.81 7.61 -13.39
C PHE A 294 41.46 6.43 -14.09
N SER A 295 42.20 5.62 -13.35
CA SER A 295 42.85 4.40 -13.86
C SER A 295 41.82 3.31 -14.13
N HIS A 296 40.68 3.35 -13.41
CA HIS A 296 39.58 2.41 -13.55
C HIS A 296 38.23 3.10 -13.36
N PRO A 297 37.18 2.75 -14.13
CA PRO A 297 35.84 3.35 -13.98
C PRO A 297 35.25 3.26 -12.56
N ASP A 298 35.61 2.24 -11.79
CA ASP A 298 35.15 2.09 -10.41
C ASP A 298 35.70 3.18 -9.48
N GLU A 299 36.88 3.74 -9.73
CA GLU A 299 37.45 4.85 -8.94
C GLU A 299 36.55 6.07 -9.02
N PHE A 300 36.09 6.43 -10.22
CA PHE A 300 35.18 7.55 -10.40
C PHE A 300 33.85 7.31 -9.66
N ARG A 301 33.33 6.10 -9.72
CA ARG A 301 32.11 5.74 -8.98
C ARG A 301 32.27 5.92 -7.45
N VAL A 302 33.43 5.54 -6.90
CA VAL A 302 33.73 5.73 -5.47
C VAL A 302 33.79 7.21 -5.12
N VAL A 303 34.45 8.03 -5.94
CA VAL A 303 34.50 9.48 -5.75
C VAL A 303 33.09 10.09 -5.80
N MET A 304 32.28 9.72 -6.78
CA MET A 304 30.89 10.20 -6.92
C MET A 304 30.04 9.84 -5.70
N TYR A 305 30.19 8.63 -5.16
CA TYR A 305 29.50 8.25 -3.93
C TYR A 305 29.98 9.05 -2.72
N GLN A 306 31.29 9.15 -2.51
CA GLN A 306 31.86 9.78 -1.31
C GLN A 306 31.68 11.30 -1.28
N GLN A 307 31.88 11.99 -2.42
CA GLN A 307 31.85 13.45 -2.47
C GLN A 307 30.45 14.01 -2.75
N TYR A 308 29.69 13.35 -3.64
CA TYR A 308 28.40 13.84 -4.11
C TYR A 308 27.22 12.98 -3.67
N GLY A 309 27.48 11.86 -2.98
CA GLY A 309 26.47 10.94 -2.50
C GLY A 309 25.66 10.30 -3.64
N VAL A 310 26.23 10.11 -4.82
CA VAL A 310 25.59 9.44 -5.97
C VAL A 310 25.59 7.94 -5.69
N THR A 311 24.40 7.33 -5.61
CA THR A 311 24.23 5.92 -5.22
C THR A 311 23.99 5.00 -6.43
N ASP A 312 23.46 5.55 -7.51
CA ASP A 312 23.20 4.79 -8.73
C ASP A 312 24.48 4.65 -9.58
N PRO A 313 24.61 3.58 -10.35
CA PRO A 313 25.83 3.31 -11.10
C PRO A 313 26.06 4.33 -12.22
N ALA A 314 27.31 4.63 -12.45
CA ALA A 314 27.78 5.27 -13.68
C ALA A 314 28.12 4.19 -14.71
N TYR A 315 27.73 4.42 -15.95
CA TYR A 315 28.01 3.53 -17.07
C TYR A 315 29.10 4.17 -17.97
N PRO A 316 30.30 3.57 -18.05
CA PRO A 316 31.33 4.10 -18.93
C PRO A 316 30.95 3.89 -20.42
N ILE A 317 31.08 4.94 -21.23
CA ILE A 317 31.01 4.87 -22.68
C ILE A 317 32.42 4.57 -23.24
N ASN A 318 33.40 5.26 -22.66
CA ASN A 318 34.83 5.10 -22.92
C ASN A 318 35.61 5.48 -21.63
N ASN A 319 36.94 5.59 -21.72
CA ASN A 319 37.80 5.85 -20.56
C ASN A 319 37.50 7.18 -19.84
N ASP A 320 36.97 8.18 -20.57
CA ASP A 320 36.79 9.52 -20.03
C ASP A 320 35.33 10.00 -20.08
N THR A 321 34.40 9.18 -20.56
CA THR A 321 32.98 9.53 -20.72
C THR A 321 32.08 8.55 -20.01
N TYR A 322 31.20 9.06 -19.14
CA TYR A 322 30.31 8.27 -18.31
C TYR A 322 28.86 8.74 -18.45
N ILE A 323 27.92 7.79 -18.51
CA ILE A 323 26.48 8.07 -18.37
C ILE A 323 26.08 7.83 -16.91
N PHE A 324 25.56 8.87 -16.27
CA PHE A 324 24.86 8.78 -15.00
C PHE A 324 23.36 8.80 -15.26
N THR A 325 22.63 7.84 -14.72
CA THR A 325 21.17 7.81 -14.83
C THR A 325 20.50 8.74 -13.82
N SER A 326 21.20 9.18 -12.78
CA SER A 326 20.61 9.72 -11.55
C SER A 326 21.49 10.80 -10.92
N LEU A 327 21.57 11.98 -11.54
CA LEU A 327 22.16 13.17 -10.91
C LEU A 327 21.08 14.21 -10.63
N THR A 328 21.18 14.87 -9.47
CA THR A 328 20.41 16.10 -9.22
C THR A 328 21.08 17.28 -9.95
N ASP A 329 20.30 18.31 -10.26
CA ASP A 329 20.83 19.54 -10.89
C ASP A 329 21.94 20.19 -10.06
N ASP A 330 21.86 20.11 -8.71
CA ASP A 330 22.88 20.64 -7.81
C ASP A 330 24.22 19.88 -7.96
N VAL A 331 24.15 18.55 -8.08
CA VAL A 331 25.35 17.71 -8.30
C VAL A 331 25.91 17.97 -9.71
N ALA A 332 25.07 18.10 -10.72
CA ALA A 332 25.52 18.40 -12.07
C ALA A 332 26.26 19.73 -12.13
N LYS A 333 25.73 20.79 -11.51
CA LYS A 333 26.40 22.11 -11.38
C LYS A 333 27.71 22.03 -10.60
N ALA A 334 27.75 21.25 -9.52
CA ALA A 334 28.96 21.05 -8.74
C ALA A 334 30.06 20.32 -9.55
N LEU A 335 29.67 19.38 -10.42
CA LEU A 335 30.60 18.73 -11.34
C LEU A 335 31.08 19.69 -12.43
N GLU A 336 30.21 20.54 -13.00
CA GLU A 336 30.60 21.58 -13.97
C GLU A 336 31.65 22.54 -13.39
N ALA A 337 31.58 22.84 -12.10
CA ALA A 337 32.55 23.70 -11.44
C ALA A 337 33.88 22.99 -11.10
N ASN A 338 33.98 21.67 -11.27
CA ASN A 338 35.18 20.90 -10.98
C ASN A 338 36.14 20.92 -12.17
N THR A 339 37.35 21.41 -12.00
CA THR A 339 38.38 21.52 -13.03
C THR A 339 38.80 20.18 -13.66
N SER A 340 38.57 19.08 -13.00
CA SER A 340 38.81 17.72 -13.50
C SER A 340 37.73 17.22 -14.47
N ILE A 341 36.63 17.96 -14.63
CA ILE A 341 35.50 17.63 -15.50
C ILE A 341 35.53 18.56 -16.71
N VAL A 342 35.48 17.97 -17.89
CA VAL A 342 35.51 18.72 -19.18
C VAL A 342 34.11 19.21 -19.52
N SER A 343 33.09 18.37 -19.35
CA SER A 343 31.70 18.76 -19.62
C SER A 343 30.70 17.89 -18.84
N VAL A 344 29.54 18.49 -18.53
CA VAL A 344 28.38 17.83 -17.98
C VAL A 344 27.20 18.19 -18.87
N THR A 345 26.58 17.22 -19.51
CA THR A 345 25.48 17.45 -20.45
C THR A 345 24.29 16.58 -20.07
N ARG A 346 23.10 17.17 -19.97
CA ARG A 346 21.88 16.41 -19.72
C ARG A 346 21.63 15.43 -20.86
N ASN A 347 21.46 14.15 -20.53
CA ASN A 347 21.19 13.09 -21.50
C ASN A 347 19.68 12.99 -21.72
N VAL A 348 19.21 13.49 -22.85
CA VAL A 348 17.78 13.58 -23.18
C VAL A 348 17.54 12.89 -24.52
N ASN A 349 16.53 12.05 -24.58
CA ASN A 349 16.07 11.41 -25.79
C ASN A 349 15.49 12.44 -26.77
N LYS A 350 15.77 12.27 -28.07
CA LYS A 350 15.26 13.17 -29.10
C LYS A 350 13.72 13.07 -29.19
N ALA A 351 13.08 14.23 -29.40
CA ALA A 351 11.64 14.27 -29.67
C ALA A 351 11.29 13.55 -30.99
N GLY A 352 10.10 12.97 -31.05
CA GLY A 352 9.62 12.24 -32.24
C GLY A 352 10.21 10.83 -32.41
N VAL A 353 11.01 10.34 -31.44
CA VAL A 353 11.53 8.96 -31.43
C VAL A 353 10.63 8.09 -30.57
N TYR A 354 9.97 7.12 -31.20
CA TYR A 354 9.11 6.16 -30.53
C TYR A 354 9.90 5.17 -29.68
N ASN A 355 9.52 5.03 -28.41
CA ASN A 355 9.99 3.96 -27.53
C ASN A 355 8.85 2.98 -27.24
N PRO A 356 8.93 1.69 -27.68
CA PRO A 356 7.85 0.71 -27.49
C PRO A 356 7.57 0.35 -26.02
N ALA A 357 8.50 0.62 -25.11
CA ALA A 357 8.30 0.41 -23.68
C ALA A 357 7.41 1.48 -23.03
N ILE A 358 7.20 2.60 -23.72
CA ILE A 358 6.44 3.76 -23.20
C ILE A 358 4.95 3.63 -23.53
N PHE A 359 4.11 3.86 -22.52
CA PHE A 359 2.67 3.92 -22.68
C PHE A 359 2.26 5.00 -23.71
N PRO A 360 1.32 4.76 -24.61
CA PRO A 360 0.39 3.62 -24.66
C PRO A 360 0.88 2.43 -25.52
N HIS A 361 2.19 2.26 -25.73
CA HIS A 361 2.80 1.15 -26.48
C HIS A 361 2.33 1.07 -27.93
N SER A 362 2.06 2.21 -28.54
CA SER A 362 1.54 2.32 -29.90
C SER A 362 2.44 3.25 -30.72
N PRO A 363 2.88 2.84 -31.95
CA PRO A 363 3.72 3.67 -32.81
C PRO A 363 3.00 4.93 -33.31
N THR A 364 1.67 5.01 -33.16
CA THR A 364 0.90 6.25 -33.43
C THR A 364 1.39 7.42 -32.59
N PHE A 365 1.94 7.12 -31.39
CA PHE A 365 2.48 8.11 -30.47
C PHE A 365 4.01 8.01 -30.48
N ALA A 366 4.67 8.94 -31.18
CA ALA A 366 6.12 8.99 -31.24
C ALA A 366 6.72 9.56 -29.95
N TRP A 367 6.44 8.88 -28.81
CA TRP A 367 6.82 9.31 -27.46
C TRP A 367 7.95 8.46 -26.88
N ASN A 368 8.67 9.07 -25.96
CA ASN A 368 9.71 8.45 -25.14
C ASN A 368 9.68 9.05 -23.73
N GLU A 369 10.62 8.66 -22.87
CA GLU A 369 10.67 9.05 -21.46
C GLU A 369 10.78 10.57 -21.26
N ASP A 370 11.43 11.28 -22.20
CA ASP A 370 11.77 12.69 -22.11
C ASP A 370 10.89 13.59 -22.96
N ASN A 371 10.15 13.01 -23.93
CA ASN A 371 9.25 13.75 -24.82
C ASN A 371 7.94 12.96 -24.94
N TYR A 372 6.92 13.44 -24.25
CA TYR A 372 5.68 12.71 -24.02
C TYR A 372 4.46 13.62 -24.02
N GLY A 373 3.35 13.15 -24.55
CA GLY A 373 2.08 13.89 -24.54
C GLY A 373 1.92 14.87 -25.71
N PRO A 374 0.96 15.83 -25.64
CA PRO A 374 0.06 16.06 -24.49
C PRO A 374 -0.96 14.97 -24.27
N ILE A 375 -1.28 14.68 -23.00
CA ILE A 375 -2.40 13.82 -22.59
C ILE A 375 -3.26 14.51 -21.54
N THR A 376 -4.57 14.31 -21.60
CA THR A 376 -5.49 14.75 -20.54
C THR A 376 -5.69 13.61 -19.54
N ILE A 377 -5.51 13.92 -18.25
CA ILE A 377 -5.74 12.94 -17.17
C ILE A 377 -7.25 12.73 -17.00
N PRO A 378 -7.76 11.50 -17.15
CA PRO A 378 -9.19 11.23 -17.06
C PRO A 378 -9.76 11.57 -15.69
N ALA A 379 -10.98 12.10 -15.69
CA ALA A 379 -11.71 12.47 -14.49
C ALA A 379 -13.09 11.83 -14.49
N LYS A 380 -13.58 11.45 -13.31
CA LYS A 380 -14.93 10.91 -13.13
C LYS A 380 -15.99 11.79 -13.75
N GLY A 381 -16.89 11.19 -14.54
CA GLY A 381 -17.99 11.88 -15.22
C GLY A 381 -17.59 12.69 -16.44
N LYS A 382 -16.29 12.78 -16.79
CA LYS A 382 -15.85 13.42 -18.03
C LYS A 382 -15.98 12.44 -19.20
N ASN A 383 -16.41 12.99 -20.34
CA ASN A 383 -16.55 12.25 -21.59
C ASN A 383 -15.35 12.51 -22.50
N VAL A 384 -14.90 11.47 -23.20
CA VAL A 384 -13.89 11.55 -24.24
C VAL A 384 -14.43 10.98 -25.53
N THR A 385 -14.19 11.64 -26.66
CA THR A 385 -14.45 11.07 -27.99
C THR A 385 -13.45 9.94 -28.25
N LEU A 386 -13.95 8.77 -28.62
CA LEU A 386 -13.10 7.60 -28.95
C LEU A 386 -12.86 7.54 -30.45
N THR A 387 -11.61 7.40 -30.80
CA THR A 387 -11.14 7.12 -32.16
C THR A 387 -10.16 5.95 -32.13
N LYS A 388 -9.88 5.35 -33.27
CA LYS A 388 -8.90 4.25 -33.38
C LYS A 388 -7.49 4.72 -32.94
N GLU A 389 -7.15 5.97 -33.22
CA GLU A 389 -5.86 6.58 -32.90
C GLU A 389 -5.69 6.76 -31.40
N ASN A 390 -6.73 7.22 -30.68
CA ASN A 390 -6.63 7.49 -29.24
C ASN A 390 -7.06 6.30 -28.36
N LEU A 391 -7.65 5.25 -28.93
CA LEU A 391 -8.08 4.07 -28.18
C LEU A 391 -6.96 3.42 -27.36
N PRO A 392 -5.69 3.34 -27.82
CA PRO A 392 -4.61 2.78 -27.02
C PRO A 392 -4.43 3.46 -25.65
N LEU A 393 -4.73 4.77 -25.53
CA LEU A 393 -4.67 5.51 -24.26
C LEU A 393 -5.75 5.03 -23.26
N TYR A 394 -6.94 4.66 -23.76
CA TYR A 394 -8.11 4.40 -22.92
C TYR A 394 -8.51 2.92 -22.84
N LYS A 395 -7.93 2.06 -23.69
CA LYS A 395 -8.27 0.65 -23.77
C LYS A 395 -8.25 -0.03 -22.39
N ARG A 396 -7.17 0.14 -21.63
CA ARG A 396 -7.00 -0.46 -20.30
C ARG A 396 -7.98 0.11 -19.28
N ILE A 397 -8.27 1.41 -19.35
CA ILE A 397 -9.27 2.05 -18.50
C ILE A 397 -10.62 1.36 -18.72
N ILE A 398 -11.06 1.28 -19.97
CA ILE A 398 -12.38 0.76 -20.32
C ILE A 398 -12.50 -0.73 -19.95
N SER A 399 -11.49 -1.55 -20.33
CA SER A 399 -11.60 -3.01 -20.19
C SER A 399 -11.19 -3.53 -18.82
N GLU A 400 -10.07 -3.06 -18.26
CA GLU A 400 -9.49 -3.64 -17.05
C GLU A 400 -9.92 -2.90 -15.78
N TYR A 401 -9.91 -1.55 -15.80
CA TYR A 401 -10.18 -0.76 -14.59
C TYR A 401 -11.67 -0.50 -14.38
N GLU A 402 -12.45 -0.38 -15.46
CA GLU A 402 -13.89 -0.13 -15.38
C GLU A 402 -14.73 -1.33 -15.88
N HIS A 403 -14.06 -2.48 -16.12
CA HIS A 403 -14.64 -3.81 -16.35
C HIS A 403 -15.67 -3.89 -17.49
N ASN A 404 -15.50 -3.08 -18.55
CA ASN A 404 -16.35 -3.13 -19.72
C ASN A 404 -15.78 -4.10 -20.77
N LYS A 405 -16.64 -4.74 -21.52
CA LYS A 405 -16.25 -5.53 -22.69
C LYS A 405 -15.96 -4.60 -23.86
N LEU A 406 -14.71 -4.49 -24.28
CA LEU A 406 -14.26 -3.65 -25.38
C LEU A 406 -13.95 -4.54 -26.60
N GLU A 407 -14.53 -4.23 -27.74
CA GLU A 407 -14.30 -4.90 -29.03
C GLU A 407 -14.09 -3.87 -30.13
N THR A 408 -13.27 -4.20 -31.11
CA THR A 408 -13.08 -3.39 -32.33
C THR A 408 -13.43 -4.23 -33.56
N LYS A 409 -14.22 -3.67 -34.47
CA LYS A 409 -14.59 -4.31 -35.75
C LYS A 409 -14.31 -3.29 -36.87
N GLY A 410 -13.19 -3.49 -37.57
CA GLY A 410 -12.68 -2.50 -38.52
C GLY A 410 -12.31 -1.20 -37.79
N ASP A 411 -12.97 -0.11 -38.13
CA ASP A 411 -12.77 1.21 -37.49
C ASP A 411 -13.80 1.49 -36.40
N ASP A 412 -14.78 0.61 -36.21
CA ASP A 412 -15.82 0.78 -35.23
C ASP A 412 -15.42 0.21 -33.87
N ILE A 413 -15.71 0.97 -32.82
CA ILE A 413 -15.47 0.60 -31.41
C ILE A 413 -16.80 0.19 -30.80
N TYR A 414 -16.80 -0.93 -30.08
CA TYR A 414 -17.97 -1.45 -29.36
C TYR A 414 -17.65 -1.60 -27.88
N ILE A 415 -18.54 -1.07 -27.03
CA ILE A 415 -18.44 -1.21 -25.57
C ILE A 415 -19.72 -1.92 -25.10
N ASN A 416 -19.56 -3.07 -24.42
CA ASN A 416 -20.65 -3.91 -23.96
C ASN A 416 -21.65 -4.31 -25.09
N GLY A 417 -21.11 -4.53 -26.30
CA GLY A 417 -21.86 -4.90 -27.47
C GLY A 417 -22.55 -3.74 -28.21
N GLN A 418 -22.46 -2.51 -27.73
CA GLN A 418 -23.02 -1.32 -28.37
C GLN A 418 -21.93 -0.51 -29.07
N LYS A 419 -22.20 0.00 -30.27
CA LYS A 419 -21.28 0.91 -30.99
C LYS A 419 -21.10 2.20 -30.19
N ALA A 420 -19.86 2.57 -29.90
CA ALA A 420 -19.53 3.73 -29.08
C ALA A 420 -18.58 4.67 -29.83
N SER A 421 -18.93 5.94 -29.89
CA SER A 421 -18.07 7.04 -30.38
C SER A 421 -17.45 7.86 -29.26
N SER A 422 -17.84 7.59 -28.03
CA SER A 422 -17.32 8.28 -26.83
C SER A 422 -17.39 7.39 -25.59
N TYR A 423 -16.67 7.78 -24.55
CA TYR A 423 -16.66 7.07 -23.28
C TYR A 423 -16.69 8.06 -22.10
N THR A 424 -17.49 7.77 -21.08
CA THR A 424 -17.58 8.55 -19.84
C THR A 424 -16.88 7.78 -18.71
N PHE A 425 -15.84 8.36 -18.14
CA PHE A 425 -15.05 7.72 -17.07
C PHE A 425 -15.84 7.60 -15.77
N GLN A 426 -15.74 6.45 -15.11
CA GLN A 426 -16.50 6.13 -13.89
C GLN A 426 -15.75 6.51 -12.61
N GLN A 427 -14.42 6.71 -12.68
CA GLN A 427 -13.57 7.13 -11.57
C GLN A 427 -12.52 8.14 -11.99
N ASP A 428 -11.82 8.72 -11.01
CA ASP A 428 -10.69 9.61 -11.21
C ASP A 428 -9.41 8.82 -11.49
N TYR A 429 -8.48 9.45 -12.23
CA TYR A 429 -7.18 8.88 -12.56
C TYR A 429 -6.05 9.85 -12.23
N TYR A 430 -4.87 9.31 -12.00
CA TYR A 430 -3.68 10.07 -11.63
C TYR A 430 -2.50 9.66 -12.50
N TRP A 431 -1.51 10.57 -12.59
CA TRP A 431 -0.24 10.29 -13.23
C TRP A 431 0.87 10.35 -12.21
N MET A 432 1.54 9.21 -12.01
CA MET A 432 2.52 8.99 -10.96
C MET A 432 3.90 8.84 -11.57
N MET A 433 4.89 9.65 -11.13
CA MET A 433 6.27 9.55 -11.59
C MET A 433 7.24 9.45 -10.42
N GLY A 434 8.36 8.73 -10.62
CA GLY A 434 9.45 8.75 -9.65
C GLY A 434 10.26 10.03 -9.75
N ASP A 435 10.86 10.47 -8.64
CA ASP A 435 11.76 11.63 -8.64
C ASP A 435 13.09 11.30 -9.34
N ASN A 436 13.51 10.04 -9.28
CA ASN A 436 14.63 9.51 -10.06
C ASN A 436 14.16 9.12 -11.46
N ARG A 437 14.08 10.10 -12.36
CA ARG A 437 13.38 10.06 -13.64
C ARG A 437 13.81 8.92 -14.55
N HIS A 438 15.11 8.64 -14.66
CA HIS A 438 15.65 7.59 -15.55
C HIS A 438 15.94 6.27 -14.82
N ASN A 439 15.61 6.19 -13.53
CA ASN A 439 15.65 4.96 -12.72
C ASN A 439 14.32 4.71 -12.01
N SER A 440 13.22 4.93 -12.74
CA SER A 440 11.86 4.73 -12.22
C SER A 440 10.97 4.10 -13.28
N GLU A 441 10.44 2.93 -12.97
CA GLU A 441 9.28 2.39 -13.65
C GLU A 441 8.03 3.07 -13.07
N ASP A 442 7.28 3.84 -13.87
CA ASP A 442 6.18 4.70 -13.45
C ASP A 442 5.10 4.87 -14.53
N SER A 443 4.20 5.84 -14.40
CA SER A 443 3.09 6.03 -15.34
C SER A 443 3.52 6.23 -16.80
N ARG A 444 4.75 6.65 -17.06
CA ARG A 444 5.28 6.69 -18.44
C ARG A 444 5.32 5.31 -19.08
N PHE A 445 5.42 4.24 -18.29
CA PHE A 445 5.50 2.86 -18.73
C PHE A 445 4.15 2.12 -18.66
N TRP A 446 3.38 2.26 -17.58
CA TRP A 446 2.12 1.52 -17.42
C TRP A 446 0.84 2.36 -17.61
N GLY A 447 0.95 3.69 -17.70
CA GLY A 447 -0.18 4.60 -17.90
C GLY A 447 -0.82 5.09 -16.60
N PHE A 448 -2.12 5.30 -16.65
CA PHE A 448 -2.91 5.92 -15.57
C PHE A 448 -3.03 5.03 -14.33
N VAL A 449 -3.05 5.67 -13.17
CA VAL A 449 -3.34 5.03 -11.88
C VAL A 449 -4.77 5.36 -11.47
N PRO A 450 -5.67 4.37 -11.36
CA PRO A 450 -7.06 4.60 -10.96
C PRO A 450 -7.19 4.98 -9.49
N GLU A 451 -8.23 5.71 -9.13
CA GLU A 451 -8.51 6.12 -7.75
C GLU A 451 -8.64 4.94 -6.79
N ASP A 452 -9.28 3.85 -7.22
CA ASP A 452 -9.47 2.65 -6.39
C ASP A 452 -8.15 1.93 -6.06
N HIS A 453 -7.06 2.22 -6.77
CA HIS A 453 -5.71 1.72 -6.48
C HIS A 453 -4.97 2.59 -5.46
N VAL A 454 -5.38 3.84 -5.23
CA VAL A 454 -4.73 4.73 -4.25
C VAL A 454 -4.93 4.18 -2.83
N LEU A 455 -3.84 4.05 -2.07
CA LEU A 455 -3.84 3.49 -0.72
C LEU A 455 -3.76 4.56 0.36
N GLY A 456 -2.78 5.48 0.28
CA GLY A 456 -2.58 6.47 1.32
C GLY A 456 -1.40 7.40 1.09
N LYS A 457 -1.21 8.32 2.03
CA LYS A 457 -0.18 9.36 2.01
C LYS A 457 0.93 9.02 3.01
N PRO A 458 2.20 8.87 2.58
CA PRO A 458 3.33 8.78 3.50
C PRO A 458 3.43 10.08 4.31
N VAL A 459 3.42 9.99 5.62
CA VAL A 459 3.42 11.18 6.48
C VAL A 459 4.73 11.36 7.24
N LEU A 460 5.39 10.25 7.60
CA LEU A 460 6.57 10.28 8.47
C LEU A 460 7.56 9.16 8.11
N ILE A 461 8.84 9.48 8.08
CA ILE A 461 9.94 8.50 8.15
C ILE A 461 10.20 8.26 9.62
N TRP A 462 9.87 7.08 10.15
CA TRP A 462 10.07 6.78 11.55
C TRP A 462 11.42 6.12 11.85
N MET A 463 12.02 5.47 10.85
CA MET A 463 13.34 4.84 10.88
C MET A 463 14.00 4.95 9.51
N SER A 464 15.34 5.03 9.48
CA SER A 464 16.12 4.99 8.23
C SER A 464 17.43 4.24 8.44
N LEU A 465 17.67 3.22 7.60
CA LEU A 465 18.84 2.36 7.69
C LEU A 465 19.66 2.41 6.40
N ASP A 466 20.95 2.66 6.53
CA ASP A 466 21.89 2.56 5.41
C ASP A 466 22.38 1.12 5.24
N LYS A 467 22.17 0.55 4.06
CA LYS A 467 22.62 -0.81 3.76
C LYS A 467 24.14 -0.93 3.61
N ASN A 468 24.81 0.18 3.27
CA ASN A 468 26.24 0.23 3.00
C ASN A 468 27.07 0.54 4.26
N ALA A 469 26.41 0.86 5.38
CA ALA A 469 27.05 1.15 6.65
C ALA A 469 26.92 -0.01 7.65
N SER A 470 27.75 -0.03 8.68
CA SER A 470 27.75 -1.04 9.74
C SER A 470 27.61 -0.43 11.13
N GLY A 471 27.17 -1.24 12.11
CA GLY A 471 27.00 -0.83 13.49
C GLY A 471 26.03 0.35 13.63
N PHE A 472 26.33 1.27 14.54
CA PHE A 472 25.51 2.46 14.80
C PHE A 472 25.49 3.47 13.65
N LYS A 473 26.47 3.45 12.74
CA LYS A 473 26.51 4.27 11.52
C LYS A 473 25.45 3.84 10.51
N LYS A 474 24.90 2.61 10.63
CA LYS A 474 23.79 2.13 9.82
C LYS A 474 22.52 2.96 10.01
N ILE A 475 22.32 3.58 11.17
CA ILE A 475 21.16 4.42 11.43
C ILE A 475 21.42 5.83 10.90
N ARG A 476 20.57 6.28 9.97
CA ARG A 476 20.58 7.67 9.49
C ARG A 476 19.81 8.54 10.46
N TRP A 477 20.47 8.94 11.57
CA TRP A 477 19.87 9.65 12.70
C TRP A 477 19.12 10.92 12.32
N GLN A 478 19.62 11.67 11.33
CA GLN A 478 19.00 12.91 10.83
C GLN A 478 17.64 12.67 10.15
N ARG A 479 17.37 11.45 9.71
CA ARG A 479 16.11 11.09 9.03
C ARG A 479 15.06 10.49 9.97
N LEU A 480 15.39 10.26 11.24
CA LEU A 480 14.44 9.72 12.22
C LEU A 480 13.31 10.71 12.47
N PHE A 481 12.08 10.24 12.46
CA PHE A 481 10.86 11.01 12.70
C PHE A 481 10.75 12.27 11.82
N THR A 482 11.06 12.12 10.52
CA THR A 482 11.09 13.22 9.55
C THR A 482 9.84 13.21 8.68
N THR A 483 9.25 14.39 8.45
CA THR A 483 8.08 14.55 7.58
C THR A 483 8.40 14.22 6.13
N VAL A 484 7.44 13.61 5.41
CA VAL A 484 7.60 13.22 4.00
C VAL A 484 7.04 14.27 3.04
N ASN A 485 5.78 14.66 3.22
CA ASN A 485 5.09 15.61 2.34
C ASN A 485 5.14 17.06 2.88
N GLY A 486 4.93 18.04 2.01
CA GLY A 486 4.90 19.48 2.31
C GLY A 486 5.79 20.28 1.36
N GLU A 487 5.65 21.60 1.36
CA GLU A 487 6.34 22.51 0.43
C GLU A 487 7.80 22.83 0.87
N GLY A 488 8.01 23.06 2.19
CA GLY A 488 9.32 23.42 2.74
C GLY A 488 10.27 22.23 2.95
N GLU A 489 11.41 22.48 3.57
CA GLU A 489 12.38 21.43 3.93
C GLU A 489 11.75 20.39 4.88
N PRO A 490 12.23 19.13 4.82
CA PRO A 490 11.77 18.09 5.74
C PRO A 490 12.07 18.42 7.21
N VAL A 491 11.05 18.33 8.08
CA VAL A 491 11.18 18.60 9.51
C VAL A 491 11.35 17.30 10.28
N SER A 492 12.42 17.19 11.09
CA SER A 492 12.64 16.03 11.97
C SER A 492 12.21 16.32 13.40
N TYR A 493 11.30 15.50 13.92
CA TYR A 493 10.80 15.54 15.30
C TYR A 493 11.62 14.69 16.28
N ARG A 494 12.81 14.19 15.88
CA ARG A 494 13.62 13.25 16.67
C ARG A 494 13.91 13.75 18.09
N TYR A 495 14.24 15.03 18.26
CA TYR A 495 14.57 15.58 19.59
C TYR A 495 13.34 15.65 20.51
N ILE A 496 12.16 15.97 19.94
CA ILE A 496 10.89 15.96 20.67
C ILE A 496 10.56 14.53 21.13
N VAL A 497 10.66 13.56 20.20
CA VAL A 497 10.36 12.16 20.50
C VAL A 497 11.32 11.61 21.57
N PHE A 498 12.61 11.83 21.43
CA PHE A 498 13.59 11.38 22.43
C PHE A 498 13.44 12.08 23.77
N GLY A 499 13.10 13.39 23.76
CA GLY A 499 12.80 14.13 24.99
C GLY A 499 11.59 13.56 25.73
N LEU A 500 10.49 13.29 25.03
CA LEU A 500 9.30 12.67 25.60
C LEU A 500 9.56 11.24 26.13
N LEU A 501 10.34 10.45 25.41
CA LEU A 501 10.76 9.12 25.86
C LEU A 501 11.64 9.22 27.13
N GLY A 502 12.57 10.16 27.18
CA GLY A 502 13.39 10.43 28.37
C GLY A 502 12.56 10.82 29.59
N LEU A 503 11.60 11.74 29.41
CA LEU A 503 10.67 12.15 30.47
C LEU A 503 9.80 10.99 30.95
N TRP A 504 9.30 10.17 30.05
CA TRP A 504 8.52 8.98 30.39
C TRP A 504 9.34 7.95 31.19
N LEU A 505 10.61 7.72 30.80
CA LEU A 505 11.51 6.83 31.53
C LEU A 505 11.79 7.37 32.94
N LEU A 506 12.10 8.66 33.07
CA LEU A 506 12.30 9.30 34.37
C LEU A 506 11.05 9.18 35.25
N TYR A 507 9.87 9.49 34.71
CA TYR A 507 8.60 9.31 35.43
C TYR A 507 8.39 7.86 35.89
N SER A 508 8.67 6.89 35.01
CA SER A 508 8.51 5.47 35.34
C SER A 508 9.45 4.99 36.45
N LEU A 509 10.70 5.52 36.48
CA LEU A 509 11.68 5.23 37.52
C LEU A 509 11.26 5.83 38.87
N VAL A 510 10.78 7.09 38.89
CA VAL A 510 10.29 7.75 40.11
C VAL A 510 9.07 7.03 40.67
N LYS A 511 8.13 6.62 39.80
CA LYS A 511 6.94 5.85 40.21
C LYS A 511 7.31 4.50 40.83
N LYS A 512 8.28 3.78 40.23
CA LYS A 512 8.76 2.50 40.79
C LYS A 512 9.42 2.67 42.15
N LYS A 513 10.09 3.79 42.40
CA LYS A 513 10.71 4.08 43.70
C LYS A 513 9.66 4.33 44.79
N LYS A 514 8.60 5.11 44.48
CA LYS A 514 7.49 5.40 45.40
C LYS A 514 6.61 4.17 45.76
N VAL A 515 6.64 3.11 44.95
CA VAL A 515 5.90 1.85 45.22
C VAL A 515 6.73 0.88 46.07
N LYS A 516 8.05 1.12 46.23
CA LYS A 516 8.96 0.30 47.04
C LYS A 516 9.18 0.89 48.46
N GLU A 517 8.88 2.16 48.67
CA GLU A 517 8.73 2.82 49.95
C GLU A 517 7.32 2.68 50.46
#